data_8191934caf2ac52699cdf142caff3eee
#
_entry.id   8191934caf2ac52699cdf142caff3eee
#
_cell.length_a   1.000
_cell.length_b   1.000
_cell.length_c   1.000
_cell.angle_alpha   90.00
_cell.angle_beta   90.00
_cell.angle_gamma   90.00
#
_symmetry.space_group_name_H-M   'P 1'
#
loop_
_entity.id
_entity.type
_entity.pdbx_description
1 polymer ?
#
loop_
_entity_poly.entity_id
_entity_poly.type
_entity_poly.pdbx_seq_one_letter_code
_entity_poly.pdbx_strand_id
1 'polypeptide(L)'
;MQGKIVKGIAGFYYVHVVESGVYECKAKGIFRKDGVKPLVGDNVEIEVLDEEEKKGNIREILTRKNELIRPAVANIDQALVVFAVTKPKPHFNLLDRFLVMMEQKKIPVILCFNKSDIAKESDISKMEEIYRSCGYPVFFTSAKEGWKIEEVKKILHGKTTVLAGPSGVGKSSLINLLQSEVMMETGSISRKIDRGKHTTRHSELLVLEEDEKVEDCGSYIVDTPGFSSLYVNDFEKEQLKYYFPEFGPYEGLCRFSGCDHVHEPHCAVKQAAEEGKIHEIRYNDYVAMYRELQEKRRY
;
A
#
# COMPACT_ATOMS: atom_id res chain seq x y z
N MET A 1 6.93 -26.64 -7.05
CA MET A 1 6.16 -25.55 -7.66
C MET A 1 6.44 -24.25 -6.92
N GLN A 2 6.44 -23.12 -7.64
CA GLN A 2 6.54 -21.80 -7.00
C GLN A 2 5.16 -21.21 -6.76
N GLY A 3 5.01 -20.49 -5.65
CA GLY A 3 3.76 -19.84 -5.32
C GLY A 3 3.96 -18.71 -4.31
N LYS A 4 2.87 -18.02 -3.96
CA LYS A 4 2.88 -16.91 -3.00
C LYS A 4 2.01 -17.24 -1.79
N ILE A 5 2.53 -17.00 -0.57
CA ILE A 5 1.75 -17.16 0.65
C ILE A 5 0.65 -16.09 0.69
N VAL A 6 -0.60 -16.51 0.58
CA VAL A 6 -1.75 -15.59 0.63
C VAL A 6 -2.36 -15.50 2.03
N LYS A 7 -2.14 -16.51 2.89
CA LYS A 7 -2.69 -16.54 4.24
C LYS A 7 -1.86 -17.43 5.16
N GLY A 8 -1.81 -17.08 6.45
CA GLY A 8 -1.17 -17.90 7.49
C GLY A 8 -2.05 -18.02 8.73
N ILE A 9 -2.44 -19.24 9.13
CA ILE A 9 -3.30 -19.49 10.29
C ILE A 9 -2.79 -20.72 11.05
N ALA A 10 -2.58 -20.57 12.35
CA ALA A 10 -2.26 -21.69 13.27
C ALA A 10 -1.09 -22.58 12.82
N GLY A 11 -0.11 -22.03 12.10
CA GLY A 11 1.06 -22.78 11.61
C GLY A 11 0.87 -23.42 10.24
N PHE A 12 -0.29 -23.26 9.63
CA PHE A 12 -0.55 -23.59 8.23
C PHE A 12 -0.44 -22.33 7.38
N TYR A 13 0.05 -22.51 6.15
CA TYR A 13 0.21 -21.46 5.15
C TYR A 13 -0.53 -21.85 3.89
N TYR A 14 -1.35 -20.96 3.41
CA TYR A 14 -2.08 -21.11 2.16
C TYR A 14 -1.26 -20.46 1.06
N VAL A 15 -0.81 -21.27 0.12
CA VAL A 15 0.09 -20.86 -0.97
C VAL A 15 -0.68 -20.86 -2.28
N HIS A 16 -0.86 -19.71 -2.88
CA HIS A 16 -1.44 -19.59 -4.21
C HIS A 16 -0.38 -19.89 -5.26
N VAL A 17 -0.65 -20.87 -6.11
CA VAL A 17 0.14 -21.25 -7.29
C VAL A 17 -0.71 -20.90 -8.50
N VAL A 18 -0.21 -20.02 -9.36
CA VAL A 18 -0.92 -19.56 -10.57
C VAL A 18 -1.36 -20.79 -11.38
N GLU A 19 -2.56 -20.75 -11.96
CA GLU A 19 -3.21 -21.82 -12.70
C GLU A 19 -3.53 -23.12 -11.89
N SER A 20 -2.83 -23.33 -10.78
CA SER A 20 -3.01 -24.53 -9.96
C SER A 20 -3.87 -24.31 -8.70
N GLY A 21 -4.14 -23.03 -8.34
CA GLY A 21 -4.98 -22.67 -7.18
C GLY A 21 -4.22 -22.65 -5.85
N VAL A 22 -4.94 -22.80 -4.73
CA VAL A 22 -4.39 -22.62 -3.37
C VAL A 22 -4.10 -23.94 -2.70
N TYR A 23 -2.85 -24.12 -2.26
CA TYR A 23 -2.38 -25.28 -1.50
C TYR A 23 -2.29 -24.98 -0.01
N GLU A 24 -2.78 -25.88 0.83
CA GLU A 24 -2.55 -25.87 2.27
C GLU A 24 -1.18 -26.49 2.57
N CYS A 25 -0.25 -25.65 3.06
CA CYS A 25 1.13 -26.06 3.28
C CYS A 25 1.55 -25.92 4.75
N LYS A 26 2.44 -26.83 5.17
CA LYS A 26 3.16 -26.73 6.45
C LYS A 26 4.57 -26.19 6.21
N ALA A 27 5.04 -25.31 7.10
CA ALA A 27 6.44 -24.89 7.08
C ALA A 27 7.31 -25.98 7.76
N LYS A 28 8.41 -26.38 7.09
CA LYS A 28 9.39 -27.30 7.69
C LYS A 28 10.04 -26.67 8.91
N GLY A 29 10.35 -27.46 9.94
CA GLY A 29 10.93 -26.98 11.20
C GLY A 29 12.29 -26.27 11.06
N ILE A 30 12.96 -26.40 9.91
CA ILE A 30 14.23 -25.76 9.60
C ILE A 30 14.10 -24.22 9.62
N PHE A 31 12.97 -23.65 9.18
CA PHE A 31 12.75 -22.19 9.19
C PHE A 31 12.76 -21.58 10.60
N ARG A 32 12.38 -22.39 11.62
CA ARG A 32 12.47 -21.96 13.02
C ARG A 32 13.92 -21.94 13.52
N LYS A 33 14.78 -22.81 13.00
CA LYS A 33 16.20 -22.85 13.35
C LYS A 33 16.95 -21.68 12.74
N ASP A 34 16.60 -21.30 11.51
CA ASP A 34 17.22 -20.20 10.76
C ASP A 34 16.64 -18.83 11.13
N GLY A 35 15.68 -18.79 12.07
CA GLY A 35 15.05 -17.55 12.52
C GLY A 35 14.15 -16.87 11.49
N VAL A 36 13.89 -17.51 10.35
CA VAL A 36 13.04 -16.96 9.28
C VAL A 36 11.60 -17.41 9.51
N LYS A 37 10.73 -16.45 9.83
CA LYS A 37 9.29 -16.69 9.91
C LYS A 37 8.63 -16.41 8.57
N PRO A 38 7.87 -17.39 7.99
CA PRO A 38 7.10 -17.13 6.78
C PRO A 38 6.09 -16.00 7.00
N LEU A 39 5.98 -15.10 6.05
CA LEU A 39 5.02 -13.99 6.04
C LEU A 39 4.06 -14.14 4.88
N VAL A 40 2.87 -13.57 5.04
CA VAL A 40 1.96 -13.33 3.90
C VAL A 40 2.69 -12.47 2.87
N GLY A 41 2.59 -12.83 1.59
CA GLY A 41 3.34 -12.20 0.50
C GLY A 41 4.70 -12.82 0.18
N ASP A 42 5.20 -13.75 1.00
CA ASP A 42 6.42 -14.49 0.64
C ASP A 42 6.22 -15.30 -0.63
N ASN A 43 7.18 -15.21 -1.54
CA ASN A 43 7.31 -16.16 -2.63
C ASN A 43 8.02 -17.40 -2.10
N VAL A 44 7.48 -18.58 -2.38
CA VAL A 44 7.94 -19.84 -1.82
C VAL A 44 8.03 -20.94 -2.86
N GLU A 45 8.94 -21.90 -2.66
CA GLU A 45 8.87 -23.19 -3.31
C GLU A 45 8.12 -24.17 -2.43
N ILE A 46 7.14 -24.84 -3.01
CA ILE A 46 6.39 -25.92 -2.35
C ILE A 46 6.69 -27.28 -2.95
N GLU A 47 6.67 -28.28 -2.09
CA GLU A 47 6.66 -29.69 -2.43
C GLU A 47 5.22 -30.17 -2.29
N VAL A 48 4.59 -30.55 -3.40
CA VAL A 48 3.22 -31.06 -3.40
C VAL A 48 3.22 -32.48 -2.84
N LEU A 49 2.36 -32.71 -1.87
CA LEU A 49 2.15 -34.01 -1.25
C LEU A 49 0.90 -34.71 -1.78
N ASP A 50 -0.13 -33.91 -2.07
CA ASP A 50 -1.41 -34.38 -2.60
C ASP A 50 -1.98 -33.31 -3.54
N GLU A 51 -2.12 -33.69 -4.81
CA GLU A 51 -2.61 -32.80 -5.86
C GLU A 51 -4.14 -32.61 -5.80
N GLU A 52 -4.88 -33.67 -5.43
CA GLU A 52 -6.34 -33.62 -5.37
C GLU A 52 -6.81 -32.82 -4.15
N GLU A 53 -6.19 -33.05 -2.98
CA GLU A 53 -6.49 -32.31 -1.76
C GLU A 53 -5.75 -30.98 -1.64
N LYS A 54 -4.91 -30.60 -2.62
CA LYS A 54 -4.09 -29.40 -2.62
C LYS A 54 -3.27 -29.23 -1.34
N LYS A 55 -2.54 -30.27 -0.95
CA LYS A 55 -1.68 -30.28 0.23
C LYS A 55 -0.20 -30.28 -0.15
N GLY A 56 0.60 -29.56 0.64
CA GLY A 56 2.03 -29.47 0.40
C GLY A 56 2.86 -29.07 1.63
N ASN A 57 4.16 -28.95 1.40
CA ASN A 57 5.10 -28.40 2.37
C ASN A 57 5.85 -27.23 1.74
N ILE A 58 6.07 -26.16 2.49
CA ILE A 58 7.00 -25.11 2.09
C ILE A 58 8.41 -25.70 2.19
N ARG A 59 9.10 -25.74 1.05
CA ARG A 59 10.48 -26.20 0.92
C ARG A 59 11.48 -25.09 1.16
N GLU A 60 11.20 -23.91 0.56
CA GLU A 60 12.07 -22.74 0.61
C GLU A 60 11.24 -21.46 0.60
N ILE A 61 11.73 -20.44 1.31
CA ILE A 61 11.24 -19.07 1.24
C ILE A 61 12.24 -18.29 0.40
N LEU A 62 11.78 -17.74 -0.73
CA LEU A 62 12.64 -16.99 -1.63
C LEU A 62 12.99 -15.63 -1.04
N THR A 63 14.09 -15.03 -1.51
CA THR A 63 14.56 -13.73 -1.05
C THR A 63 13.48 -12.67 -1.15
N ARG A 64 13.21 -11.97 -0.05
CA ARG A 64 12.26 -10.87 -0.01
C ARG A 64 12.81 -9.62 -0.68
N LYS A 65 11.98 -8.99 -1.50
CA LYS A 65 12.25 -7.68 -2.09
C LYS A 65 12.14 -6.57 -1.02
N ASN A 66 11.12 -6.66 -0.18
CA ASN A 66 10.83 -5.77 0.94
C ASN A 66 9.88 -6.46 1.93
N GLU A 67 9.71 -5.83 3.09
CA GLU A 67 8.69 -6.23 4.06
C GLU A 67 8.13 -5.02 4.82
N LEU A 68 6.84 -5.10 5.17
CA LEU A 68 6.19 -4.19 6.09
C LEU A 68 6.01 -4.88 7.45
N ILE A 69 6.17 -4.11 8.52
CA ILE A 69 5.97 -4.60 9.90
C ILE A 69 4.48 -4.58 10.26
N ARG A 70 3.77 -3.56 9.79
CA ARG A 70 2.33 -3.37 10.01
C ARG A 70 1.67 -2.83 8.74
N PRO A 71 0.91 -3.66 8.04
CA PRO A 71 0.72 -5.10 8.26
C PRO A 71 2.01 -5.89 8.03
N ALA A 72 2.12 -7.08 8.68
CA ALA A 72 3.25 -7.97 8.44
C ALA A 72 3.07 -8.67 7.09
N VAL A 73 3.63 -8.09 6.03
CA VAL A 73 3.51 -8.56 4.64
C VAL A 73 4.82 -8.34 3.91
N ALA A 74 5.20 -9.29 3.07
CA ALA A 74 6.42 -9.25 2.26
C ALA A 74 6.11 -9.03 0.76
N ASN A 75 7.14 -8.65 0.02
CA ASN A 75 7.13 -8.56 -1.46
C ASN A 75 6.02 -7.66 -2.03
N ILE A 76 5.87 -6.47 -1.46
CA ILE A 76 4.96 -5.44 -1.95
C ILE A 76 5.58 -4.75 -3.18
N ASP A 77 4.81 -4.66 -4.27
CA ASP A 77 5.23 -3.98 -5.49
C ASP A 77 4.80 -2.51 -5.50
N GLN A 78 3.64 -2.20 -4.93
CA GLN A 78 3.10 -0.84 -4.89
C GLN A 78 2.04 -0.67 -3.79
N ALA A 79 1.71 0.58 -3.48
CA ALA A 79 0.63 0.97 -2.58
C ALA A 79 -0.46 1.73 -3.35
N LEU A 80 -1.71 1.30 -3.24
CA LEU A 80 -2.88 2.05 -3.68
C LEU A 80 -3.46 2.79 -2.47
N VAL A 81 -3.21 4.09 -2.40
CA VAL A 81 -3.65 4.95 -1.30
C VAL A 81 -4.99 5.58 -1.65
N VAL A 82 -6.06 5.14 -0.98
CA VAL A 82 -7.44 5.52 -1.30
C VAL A 82 -7.97 6.55 -0.30
N PHE A 83 -8.42 7.68 -0.84
CA PHE A 83 -9.14 8.71 -0.11
C PHE A 83 -10.46 9.03 -0.84
N ALA A 84 -11.45 9.59 -0.13
CA ALA A 84 -12.62 10.12 -0.80
C ALA A 84 -12.35 11.57 -1.21
N VAL A 85 -12.88 11.99 -2.38
CA VAL A 85 -12.75 13.38 -2.81
C VAL A 85 -13.42 14.34 -1.80
N THR A 86 -14.60 13.97 -1.27
CA THR A 86 -15.39 14.85 -0.41
C THR A 86 -15.89 14.22 0.89
N LYS A 87 -16.44 13.00 0.87
CA LYS A 87 -17.10 12.35 2.03
C LYS A 87 -16.55 10.94 2.26
N PRO A 88 -15.78 10.72 3.35
CA PRO A 88 -15.36 11.70 4.35
C PRO A 88 -14.44 12.77 3.78
N LYS A 89 -14.44 13.97 4.39
CA LYS A 89 -13.53 15.06 3.98
C LYS A 89 -12.07 14.57 4.07
N PRO A 90 -11.27 14.73 3.01
CA PRO A 90 -9.88 14.29 3.04
C PRO A 90 -9.07 15.00 4.11
N HIS A 91 -8.32 14.23 4.87
CA HIS A 91 -7.36 14.73 5.84
C HIS A 91 -5.98 14.66 5.21
N PHE A 92 -5.51 15.77 4.64
CA PHE A 92 -4.27 15.82 3.85
C PHE A 92 -3.05 15.39 4.64
N ASN A 93 -2.91 15.86 5.88
CA ASN A 93 -1.80 15.45 6.72
C ASN A 93 -1.74 13.91 6.95
N LEU A 94 -2.89 13.25 7.07
CA LEU A 94 -2.93 11.79 7.15
C LEU A 94 -2.48 11.16 5.82
N LEU A 95 -2.93 11.69 4.68
CA LEU A 95 -2.50 11.22 3.37
C LEU A 95 -0.99 11.40 3.20
N ASP A 96 -0.46 12.55 3.53
CA ASP A 96 0.96 12.85 3.42
C ASP A 96 1.84 11.97 4.32
N ARG A 97 1.34 11.57 5.49
CA ARG A 97 2.00 10.57 6.34
C ARG A 97 2.06 9.19 5.68
N PHE A 98 1.01 8.79 4.96
CA PHE A 98 1.05 7.56 4.15
C PHE A 98 2.12 7.65 3.07
N LEU A 99 2.19 8.78 2.37
CA LEU A 99 3.18 8.98 1.32
C LEU A 99 4.61 8.89 1.88
N VAL A 100 4.91 9.62 2.95
CA VAL A 100 6.22 9.58 3.63
C VAL A 100 6.60 8.16 4.05
N MET A 101 5.65 7.39 4.59
CA MET A 101 5.92 6.01 5.00
C MET A 101 6.23 5.10 3.79
N MET A 102 5.54 5.28 2.68
CA MET A 102 5.80 4.50 1.46
C MET A 102 7.13 4.90 0.83
N GLU A 103 7.44 6.20 0.76
CA GLU A 103 8.73 6.69 0.29
C GLU A 103 9.90 6.14 1.14
N GLN A 104 9.77 6.15 2.47
CA GLN A 104 10.76 5.54 3.36
C GLN A 104 11.02 4.06 3.03
N LYS A 105 9.98 3.32 2.68
CA LYS A 105 10.07 1.90 2.33
C LYS A 105 10.37 1.67 0.84
N LYS A 106 10.53 2.74 0.07
CA LYS A 106 10.73 2.69 -1.40
C LYS A 106 9.64 1.89 -2.11
N ILE A 107 8.40 2.02 -1.65
CA ILE A 107 7.23 1.39 -2.26
C ILE A 107 6.54 2.42 -3.15
N PRO A 108 6.44 2.18 -4.47
CA PRO A 108 5.73 3.05 -5.40
C PRO A 108 4.28 3.30 -4.96
N VAL A 109 3.82 4.55 -5.06
CA VAL A 109 2.48 4.95 -4.63
C VAL A 109 1.61 5.30 -5.82
N ILE A 110 0.35 4.91 -5.75
CA ILE A 110 -0.73 5.33 -6.62
C ILE A 110 -1.79 6.00 -5.74
N LEU A 111 -2.16 7.23 -6.04
CA LEU A 111 -3.24 7.94 -5.36
C LEU A 111 -4.57 7.65 -6.05
N CYS A 112 -5.56 7.22 -5.27
CA CYS A 112 -6.92 6.96 -5.73
C CYS A 112 -7.91 7.80 -4.92
N PHE A 113 -8.49 8.82 -5.55
CA PHE A 113 -9.55 9.61 -4.96
C PHE A 113 -10.91 9.06 -5.40
N ASN A 114 -11.52 8.26 -4.51
CA ASN A 114 -12.81 7.62 -4.76
C ASN A 114 -13.99 8.55 -4.44
N LYS A 115 -15.21 8.14 -4.86
CA LYS A 115 -16.47 8.88 -4.71
C LYS A 115 -16.50 10.17 -5.52
N SER A 116 -15.91 10.16 -6.70
CA SER A 116 -15.94 11.29 -7.63
C SER A 116 -17.37 11.61 -8.13
N ASP A 117 -18.31 10.63 -8.06
CA ASP A 117 -19.72 10.78 -8.40
C ASP A 117 -20.47 11.84 -7.57
N ILE A 118 -19.99 12.11 -6.36
CA ILE A 118 -20.58 13.11 -5.47
C ILE A 118 -19.71 14.37 -5.29
N ALA A 119 -18.60 14.45 -6.01
CA ALA A 119 -17.65 15.57 -5.96
C ALA A 119 -18.00 16.64 -6.99
N LYS A 120 -17.64 17.89 -6.67
CA LYS A 120 -17.66 18.98 -7.64
C LYS A 120 -16.34 18.99 -8.41
N GLU A 121 -16.35 19.53 -9.60
CA GLU A 121 -15.13 19.69 -10.40
C GLU A 121 -14.04 20.48 -9.66
N SER A 122 -14.43 21.51 -8.89
CA SER A 122 -13.51 22.27 -8.03
C SER A 122 -12.82 21.42 -6.95
N ASP A 123 -13.50 20.37 -6.44
CA ASP A 123 -12.90 19.48 -5.45
C ASP A 123 -11.86 18.57 -6.11
N ILE A 124 -12.15 18.08 -7.31
CA ILE A 124 -11.23 17.27 -8.13
C ILE A 124 -9.99 18.08 -8.49
N SER A 125 -10.18 19.29 -9.08
CA SER A 125 -9.10 20.19 -9.47
C SER A 125 -8.18 20.52 -8.30
N LYS A 126 -8.75 20.73 -7.12
CA LYS A 126 -7.98 20.94 -5.89
C LYS A 126 -7.07 19.75 -5.53
N MET A 127 -7.56 18.51 -5.65
CA MET A 127 -6.73 17.33 -5.37
C MET A 127 -5.60 17.20 -6.38
N GLU A 128 -5.89 17.45 -7.67
CA GLU A 128 -4.88 17.44 -8.72
C GLU A 128 -3.81 18.49 -8.47
N GLU A 129 -4.20 19.70 -8.08
CA GLU A 129 -3.27 20.79 -7.80
C GLU A 129 -2.33 20.47 -6.64
N ILE A 130 -2.86 19.91 -5.54
CA ILE A 130 -2.07 19.54 -4.36
C ILE A 130 -1.00 18.51 -4.70
N TYR A 131 -1.34 17.48 -5.49
CA TYR A 131 -0.45 16.32 -5.72
C TYR A 131 0.25 16.33 -7.08
N ARG A 132 0.01 17.33 -7.94
CA ARG A 132 0.64 17.45 -9.26
C ARG A 132 2.16 17.45 -9.21
N SER A 133 2.74 18.22 -8.29
CA SER A 133 4.20 18.36 -8.15
C SER A 133 4.88 17.14 -7.50
N CYS A 134 4.10 16.25 -6.88
CA CYS A 134 4.64 15.09 -6.17
C CYS A 134 5.04 13.94 -7.09
N GLY A 135 4.60 13.96 -8.37
CA GLY A 135 4.93 12.92 -9.36
C GLY A 135 4.20 11.59 -9.18
N TYR A 136 3.25 11.48 -8.25
CA TYR A 136 2.45 10.27 -8.09
C TYR A 136 1.37 10.15 -9.17
N PRO A 137 1.11 8.94 -9.72
CA PRO A 137 -0.09 8.69 -10.50
C PRO A 137 -1.35 8.97 -9.65
N VAL A 138 -2.26 9.78 -10.18
CA VAL A 138 -3.51 10.16 -9.50
C VAL A 138 -4.70 9.68 -10.31
N PHE A 139 -5.63 8.96 -9.65
CA PHE A 139 -6.87 8.46 -10.23
C PHE A 139 -8.06 8.97 -9.45
N PHE A 140 -9.07 9.41 -10.17
CA PHE A 140 -10.39 9.72 -9.62
C PHE A 140 -11.35 8.60 -10.02
N THR A 141 -11.97 7.94 -9.05
CA THR A 141 -12.83 6.78 -9.26
C THR A 141 -14.20 6.97 -8.61
N SER A 142 -15.19 6.25 -9.10
CA SER A 142 -16.43 6.01 -8.39
C SER A 142 -16.67 4.51 -8.31
N ALA A 143 -16.45 3.93 -7.15
CA ALA A 143 -16.78 2.54 -6.90
C ALA A 143 -18.31 2.29 -6.99
N LYS A 144 -19.13 3.31 -6.75
CA LYS A 144 -20.59 3.20 -6.85
C LYS A 144 -21.05 3.07 -8.31
N GLU A 145 -20.46 3.85 -9.19
CA GLU A 145 -20.83 3.92 -10.63
C GLU A 145 -19.93 3.02 -11.51
N GLY A 146 -18.94 2.34 -10.93
CA GLY A 146 -17.94 1.55 -11.68
C GLY A 146 -16.97 2.40 -12.52
N TRP A 147 -16.93 3.73 -12.31
CA TRP A 147 -16.16 4.62 -13.17
C TRP A 147 -14.66 4.52 -12.91
N LYS A 148 -13.87 4.35 -13.98
CA LYS A 148 -12.40 4.19 -14.00
C LYS A 148 -11.88 2.98 -13.22
N ILE A 149 -12.69 1.98 -12.92
CA ILE A 149 -12.26 0.77 -12.22
C ILE A 149 -11.33 -0.07 -13.10
N GLU A 150 -11.63 -0.18 -14.40
CA GLU A 150 -10.79 -0.93 -15.34
C GLU A 150 -9.38 -0.31 -15.52
N GLU A 151 -9.25 1.01 -15.39
CA GLU A 151 -7.93 1.68 -15.39
C GLU A 151 -7.14 1.27 -14.13
N VAL A 152 -7.81 1.19 -12.98
CA VAL A 152 -7.19 0.72 -11.74
C VAL A 152 -6.79 -0.75 -11.84
N LYS A 153 -7.65 -1.63 -12.37
CA LYS A 153 -7.31 -3.05 -12.59
C LYS A 153 -6.02 -3.21 -13.39
N LYS A 154 -5.88 -2.50 -14.51
CA LYS A 154 -4.68 -2.56 -15.37
C LYS A 154 -3.40 -2.22 -14.60
N ILE A 155 -3.44 -1.29 -13.65
CA ILE A 155 -2.28 -0.89 -12.87
C ILE A 155 -1.94 -1.92 -11.80
N LEU A 156 -2.93 -2.66 -11.31
CA LEU A 156 -2.77 -3.70 -10.29
C LEU A 156 -2.32 -5.03 -10.88
N HIS A 157 -2.46 -5.21 -12.19
CA HIS A 157 -2.17 -6.45 -12.90
C HIS A 157 -0.71 -6.89 -12.67
N GLY A 158 -0.52 -8.19 -12.35
CA GLY A 158 0.78 -8.80 -12.08
C GLY A 158 1.51 -8.29 -10.84
N LYS A 159 0.82 -7.57 -9.93
CA LYS A 159 1.47 -6.92 -8.78
C LYS A 159 0.82 -7.28 -7.46
N THR A 160 1.64 -7.27 -6.43
CA THR A 160 1.18 -7.31 -5.03
C THR A 160 0.99 -5.88 -4.53
N THR A 161 -0.26 -5.46 -4.35
CA THR A 161 -0.63 -4.10 -3.99
C THR A 161 -1.15 -4.02 -2.57
N VAL A 162 -0.56 -3.16 -1.74
CA VAL A 162 -1.14 -2.82 -0.44
C VAL A 162 -2.19 -1.74 -0.60
N LEU A 163 -3.39 -1.98 -0.06
CA LEU A 163 -4.48 -1.02 -0.09
C LEU A 163 -4.50 -0.24 1.23
N ALA A 164 -4.28 1.06 1.16
CA ALA A 164 -4.20 1.95 2.31
C ALA A 164 -5.24 3.08 2.25
N GLY A 165 -5.59 3.63 3.41
CA GLY A 165 -6.51 4.77 3.50
C GLY A 165 -7.50 4.66 4.67
N PRO A 166 -8.15 5.77 5.06
CA PRO A 166 -9.03 5.83 6.22
C PRO A 166 -10.32 5.03 6.03
N SER A 167 -11.08 4.88 7.13
CA SER A 167 -12.38 4.22 7.07
C SER A 167 -13.39 5.05 6.28
N GLY A 168 -14.33 4.38 5.60
CA GLY A 168 -15.43 5.02 4.90
C GLY A 168 -15.10 5.63 3.53
N VAL A 169 -13.87 5.52 3.02
CA VAL A 169 -13.50 6.03 1.67
C VAL A 169 -13.93 5.11 0.53
N GLY A 170 -14.40 3.90 0.83
CA GLY A 170 -14.90 2.95 -0.18
C GLY A 170 -13.89 1.87 -0.58
N LYS A 171 -12.86 1.58 0.23
CA LYS A 171 -11.89 0.51 -0.04
C LYS A 171 -12.55 -0.84 -0.31
N SER A 172 -13.46 -1.26 0.56
CA SER A 172 -14.18 -2.52 0.40
C SER A 172 -15.03 -2.58 -0.87
N SER A 173 -15.63 -1.45 -1.27
CA SER A 173 -16.37 -1.38 -2.52
C SER A 173 -15.46 -1.48 -3.73
N LEU A 174 -14.27 -0.86 -3.67
CA LEU A 174 -13.24 -1.01 -4.71
C LEU A 174 -12.76 -2.46 -4.80
N ILE A 175 -12.43 -3.10 -3.68
CA ILE A 175 -12.01 -4.51 -3.66
C ILE A 175 -13.07 -5.40 -4.33
N ASN A 176 -14.35 -5.22 -3.98
CA ASN A 176 -15.42 -6.03 -4.55
C ASN A 176 -15.54 -5.88 -6.08
N LEU A 177 -15.26 -4.68 -6.62
CA LEU A 177 -15.28 -4.46 -8.08
C LEU A 177 -14.00 -4.94 -8.77
N LEU A 178 -12.89 -5.04 -8.03
CA LEU A 178 -11.61 -5.52 -8.54
C LEU A 178 -11.54 -7.05 -8.55
N GLN A 179 -12.34 -7.73 -7.73
CA GLN A 179 -12.49 -9.18 -7.75
C GLN A 179 -13.50 -9.58 -8.83
N SER A 180 -13.14 -10.54 -9.70
CA SER A 180 -14.10 -11.07 -10.68
C SER A 180 -15.17 -11.92 -10.01
N GLU A 181 -16.38 -11.96 -10.60
CA GLU A 181 -17.48 -12.80 -10.13
C GLU A 181 -17.13 -14.30 -10.15
N VAL A 182 -16.23 -14.73 -11.03
CA VAL A 182 -15.79 -16.12 -11.20
C VAL A 182 -15.07 -16.66 -9.96
N MET A 183 -14.29 -15.83 -9.30
CA MET A 183 -13.59 -16.24 -8.04
C MET A 183 -14.55 -16.42 -6.86
N MET A 184 -15.75 -15.83 -6.92
CA MET A 184 -16.78 -16.01 -5.89
C MET A 184 -17.46 -17.37 -5.96
N GLU A 185 -17.49 -18.04 -7.11
CA GLU A 185 -18.13 -19.35 -7.28
C GLU A 185 -17.21 -20.53 -6.95
N THR A 186 -15.92 -20.42 -7.21
CA THR A 186 -14.95 -21.51 -6.95
C THR A 186 -14.40 -21.49 -5.52
N GLY A 187 -14.56 -20.38 -4.79
CA GLY A 187 -14.01 -20.20 -3.44
C GLY A 187 -14.98 -20.61 -2.33
N SER A 188 -15.15 -21.91 -2.06
CA SER A 188 -15.81 -22.38 -0.82
C SER A 188 -15.10 -21.90 0.47
N ILE A 189 -13.91 -21.33 0.36
CA ILE A 189 -13.09 -20.80 1.47
C ILE A 189 -13.36 -19.31 1.71
N SER A 190 -13.78 -18.51 0.71
CA SER A 190 -13.98 -17.08 0.86
C SER A 190 -15.39 -16.65 1.31
N ARG A 191 -16.35 -17.57 1.40
CA ARG A 191 -17.77 -17.26 1.60
C ARG A 191 -18.21 -16.82 2.99
N LYS A 192 -17.33 -16.78 3.98
CA LYS A 192 -17.67 -16.29 5.33
C LYS A 192 -16.53 -15.51 5.97
N ILE A 193 -16.15 -14.39 5.36
CA ILE A 193 -15.68 -13.30 6.21
C ILE A 193 -16.93 -12.60 6.70
N ASP A 194 -17.43 -13.09 7.83
CA ASP A 194 -18.43 -12.42 8.65
C ASP A 194 -17.83 -11.08 9.10
N ARG A 195 -18.13 -10.00 8.36
CA ARG A 195 -17.69 -8.62 8.66
C ARG A 195 -18.44 -8.05 9.88
N GLY A 196 -18.88 -8.92 10.76
CA GLY A 196 -19.54 -8.60 12.00
C GLY A 196 -18.80 -9.16 13.21
N LYS A 197 -18.13 -8.29 13.95
CA LYS A 197 -17.51 -8.50 15.28
C LYS A 197 -16.12 -9.15 15.31
N HIS A 198 -15.15 -8.29 15.66
CA HIS A 198 -13.90 -8.53 16.39
C HIS A 198 -12.74 -9.25 15.70
N THR A 199 -11.68 -8.42 15.43
CA THR A 199 -10.28 -8.77 15.65
C THR A 199 -9.75 -10.00 14.92
N THR A 200 -9.44 -9.88 13.63
CA THR A 200 -8.36 -10.71 13.09
C THR A 200 -7.19 -9.80 12.70
N ARG A 201 -6.13 -9.83 13.51
CA ARG A 201 -4.83 -9.17 13.29
C ARG A 201 -3.98 -9.93 12.25
N HIS A 202 -4.61 -10.65 11.34
CA HIS A 202 -3.91 -11.44 10.33
C HIS A 202 -4.05 -10.75 8.98
N SER A 203 -2.91 -10.47 8.36
CA SER A 203 -2.87 -10.03 6.97
C SER A 203 -3.30 -11.19 6.08
N GLU A 204 -4.05 -10.90 5.04
CA GLU A 204 -4.45 -11.84 4.00
C GLU A 204 -4.31 -11.16 2.64
N LEU A 205 -3.82 -11.89 1.65
CA LEU A 205 -3.79 -11.48 0.26
C LEU A 205 -5.06 -11.97 -0.43
N LEU A 206 -5.78 -11.06 -1.02
CA LEU A 206 -6.87 -11.38 -1.92
C LEU A 206 -6.29 -11.55 -3.32
N VAL A 207 -6.52 -12.68 -3.94
CA VAL A 207 -6.15 -12.94 -5.33
C VAL A 207 -7.14 -12.18 -6.20
N LEU A 208 -6.62 -11.36 -7.12
CA LEU A 208 -7.39 -10.77 -8.21
C LEU A 208 -7.42 -11.73 -9.40
N GLU A 209 -8.01 -11.32 -10.52
CA GLU A 209 -8.04 -12.16 -11.72
C GLU A 209 -6.66 -12.68 -12.11
N GLU A 210 -6.62 -13.97 -12.47
CA GLU A 210 -5.53 -14.55 -13.21
C GLU A 210 -5.75 -14.19 -14.68
N ASP A 211 -4.85 -13.43 -15.29
CA ASP A 211 -4.91 -13.20 -16.73
C ASP A 211 -4.21 -14.39 -17.42
N GLU A 212 -4.98 -15.24 -18.09
CA GLU A 212 -4.48 -16.42 -18.83
C GLU A 212 -3.39 -16.09 -19.87
N LYS A 213 -3.14 -14.80 -20.12
CA LYS A 213 -2.20 -14.32 -21.13
C LYS A 213 -0.79 -14.01 -20.60
N VAL A 214 -0.61 -13.98 -19.29
CA VAL A 214 0.70 -13.65 -18.69
C VAL A 214 1.12 -14.79 -17.78
N GLU A 215 2.02 -15.60 -18.29
CA GLU A 215 2.65 -16.70 -17.55
C GLU A 215 3.25 -16.19 -16.22
N ASP A 216 2.93 -16.87 -15.13
CA ASP A 216 3.51 -16.71 -13.79
C ASP A 216 3.23 -15.41 -12.97
N CYS A 217 2.29 -14.57 -13.33
CA CYS A 217 2.04 -13.31 -12.63
C CYS A 217 0.64 -13.19 -12.02
N GLY A 218 0.43 -13.71 -10.83
CA GLY A 218 -0.78 -13.43 -10.06
C GLY A 218 -0.87 -11.98 -9.59
N SER A 219 -2.08 -11.41 -9.59
CA SER A 219 -2.37 -10.08 -9.05
C SER A 219 -2.96 -10.19 -7.65
N TYR A 220 -2.43 -9.43 -6.70
CA TYR A 220 -2.80 -9.57 -5.29
C TYR A 220 -3.09 -8.23 -4.63
N ILE A 221 -4.11 -8.18 -3.78
CA ILE A 221 -4.37 -7.05 -2.89
C ILE A 221 -4.22 -7.49 -1.43
N VAL A 222 -3.48 -6.70 -0.67
CA VAL A 222 -3.45 -6.78 0.79
C VAL A 222 -4.55 -5.89 1.34
N ASP A 223 -5.61 -6.48 1.89
CA ASP A 223 -6.58 -5.72 2.68
C ASP A 223 -6.02 -5.50 4.08
N THR A 224 -5.77 -4.25 4.39
CA THR A 224 -5.20 -3.86 5.69
C THR A 224 -6.26 -3.20 6.55
N PRO A 225 -6.97 -3.95 7.40
CA PRO A 225 -7.85 -3.33 8.37
C PRO A 225 -7.02 -2.48 9.34
N GLY A 226 -7.26 -1.18 9.40
CA GLY A 226 -6.78 -0.34 10.49
C GLY A 226 -5.53 0.51 10.24
N PHE A 227 -5.19 0.89 9.01
CA PHE A 227 -4.25 1.98 8.76
C PHE A 227 -4.86 3.35 9.15
N SER A 228 -5.36 3.48 10.38
CA SER A 228 -6.02 4.72 10.84
C SER A 228 -5.12 5.62 11.67
N SER A 229 -4.00 5.12 12.15
CA SER A 229 -3.03 5.89 12.95
C SER A 229 -1.62 5.63 12.45
N LEU A 230 -1.11 6.57 11.70
CA LEU A 230 0.25 6.55 11.18
C LEU A 230 1.11 7.51 11.99
N TYR A 231 2.02 6.95 12.73
CA TYR A 231 3.11 7.73 13.29
C TYR A 231 4.26 7.72 12.29
N VAL A 232 4.71 8.90 11.92
CA VAL A 232 5.97 9.08 11.21
C VAL A 232 7.06 8.79 12.23
N ASN A 233 7.61 7.57 12.19
CA ASN A 233 8.60 7.06 13.13
C ASN A 233 9.73 6.35 12.36
N ASP A 234 10.77 5.97 13.07
CA ASP A 234 11.88 5.15 12.60
C ASP A 234 12.84 5.84 11.63
N PHE A 235 12.87 7.18 11.61
CA PHE A 235 13.90 7.97 10.91
C PHE A 235 14.13 9.32 11.57
N GLU A 236 15.28 9.90 11.27
CA GLU A 236 15.72 11.17 11.79
C GLU A 236 14.97 12.33 11.09
N LYS A 237 14.65 13.40 11.82
CA LYS A 237 13.93 14.56 11.25
C LYS A 237 14.62 15.14 10.01
N GLU A 238 15.94 15.07 9.95
CA GLU A 238 16.77 15.54 8.83
C GLU A 238 16.55 14.70 7.56
N GLN A 239 16.02 13.47 7.69
CA GLN A 239 15.70 12.59 6.57
C GLN A 239 14.33 12.86 5.97
N LEU A 240 13.43 13.53 6.71
CA LEU A 240 12.04 13.75 6.28
C LEU A 240 11.95 14.42 4.91
N LYS A 241 12.83 15.37 4.61
CA LYS A 241 12.86 16.10 3.33
C LYS A 241 13.03 15.20 2.12
N TYR A 242 13.72 14.07 2.26
CA TYR A 242 13.93 13.10 1.19
C TYR A 242 12.70 12.25 0.87
N TYR A 243 11.67 12.30 1.73
CA TYR A 243 10.39 11.62 1.54
C TYR A 243 9.29 12.55 1.00
N PHE A 244 9.69 13.74 0.52
CA PHE A 244 8.86 14.66 -0.24
C PHE A 244 9.47 14.80 -1.63
N PRO A 245 9.05 13.99 -2.63
CA PRO A 245 9.69 13.95 -3.95
C PRO A 245 9.74 15.31 -4.65
N GLU A 246 8.74 16.16 -4.41
CA GLU A 246 8.65 17.50 -4.95
C GLU A 246 9.73 18.46 -4.44
N PHE A 247 10.45 18.11 -3.37
CA PHE A 247 11.59 18.89 -2.86
C PHE A 247 12.87 18.59 -3.65
N GLY A 248 12.95 17.41 -4.29
CA GLY A 248 14.13 16.95 -5.02
C GLY A 248 14.72 17.96 -6.01
N PRO A 249 13.93 18.64 -6.87
CA PRO A 249 14.43 19.66 -7.79
C PRO A 249 15.09 20.87 -7.12
N TYR A 250 14.85 21.10 -5.84
CA TYR A 250 15.36 22.24 -5.06
C TYR A 250 16.46 21.85 -4.07
N GLU A 251 16.75 20.54 -3.94
CA GLU A 251 17.81 20.08 -3.05
C GLU A 251 19.18 20.55 -3.56
N GLY A 252 19.98 21.08 -2.64
CA GLY A 252 21.28 21.67 -2.98
C GLY A 252 21.24 23.12 -3.51
N LEU A 253 20.04 23.68 -3.78
CA LEU A 253 19.90 25.09 -4.23
C LEU A 253 19.74 26.08 -3.07
N CYS A 254 19.63 25.60 -1.83
CA CYS A 254 19.55 26.43 -0.64
C CYS A 254 20.90 27.09 -0.33
N ARG A 255 20.87 28.28 0.27
CA ARG A 255 22.10 28.98 0.69
C ARG A 255 22.94 28.17 1.69
N PHE A 256 22.31 27.37 2.54
CA PHE A 256 22.98 26.60 3.58
C PHE A 256 23.00 25.12 3.21
N SER A 257 24.17 24.50 3.33
CA SER A 257 24.30 23.04 3.25
C SER A 257 23.56 22.39 4.43
N GLY A 258 22.81 21.30 4.17
CA GLY A 258 22.04 20.63 5.20
C GLY A 258 20.78 21.37 5.64
N CYS A 259 20.25 22.26 4.79
CA CYS A 259 19.01 22.98 5.04
C CYS A 259 17.86 21.98 5.32
N ASP A 260 17.14 22.21 6.42
CA ASP A 260 15.94 21.43 6.78
C ASP A 260 14.64 22.04 6.21
N HIS A 261 14.76 23.15 5.46
CA HIS A 261 13.66 23.85 4.79
C HIS A 261 12.56 24.38 5.72
N VAL A 262 12.85 24.58 7.01
CA VAL A 262 11.87 25.03 8.01
C VAL A 262 12.20 26.45 8.50
N HIS A 263 13.43 26.67 8.99
CA HIS A 263 13.81 27.93 9.65
C HIS A 263 14.78 28.77 8.83
N GLU A 264 15.53 28.18 7.92
CA GLU A 264 16.64 28.81 7.23
C GLU A 264 16.16 29.90 6.27
N PRO A 265 16.82 31.07 6.28
CA PRO A 265 16.57 32.12 5.26
C PRO A 265 17.16 31.69 3.92
N HIS A 266 16.61 32.22 2.84
CA HIS A 266 17.04 31.96 1.46
C HIS A 266 17.01 30.45 1.12
N CYS A 267 15.93 29.78 1.52
CA CYS A 267 15.67 28.37 1.26
C CYS A 267 14.92 28.23 -0.07
N ALA A 268 15.47 27.43 -1.00
CA ALA A 268 14.88 27.23 -2.32
C ALA A 268 13.53 26.50 -2.27
N VAL A 269 13.35 25.54 -1.33
CA VAL A 269 12.07 24.87 -1.13
C VAL A 269 11.00 25.82 -0.62
N LYS A 270 11.31 26.71 0.33
CA LYS A 270 10.37 27.74 0.82
C LYS A 270 9.97 28.68 -0.28
N GLN A 271 10.93 29.16 -1.08
CA GLN A 271 10.67 30.00 -2.23
C GLN A 271 9.78 29.28 -3.25
N ALA A 272 10.02 27.99 -3.52
CA ALA A 272 9.18 27.21 -4.42
C ALA A 272 7.74 27.06 -3.90
N ALA A 273 7.55 26.94 -2.58
CA ALA A 273 6.24 26.92 -1.96
C ALA A 273 5.54 28.30 -2.07
N GLU A 274 6.25 29.40 -1.84
CA GLU A 274 5.73 30.76 -2.00
C GLU A 274 5.35 31.06 -3.47
N GLU A 275 6.08 30.52 -4.44
CA GLU A 275 5.82 30.61 -5.87
C GLU A 275 4.73 29.65 -6.37
N GLY A 276 4.16 28.77 -5.50
CA GLY A 276 3.14 27.78 -5.85
C GLY A 276 3.66 26.59 -6.67
N LYS A 277 4.97 26.42 -6.81
CA LYS A 277 5.60 25.25 -7.47
C LYS A 277 5.51 24.00 -6.59
N ILE A 278 5.53 24.19 -5.27
CA ILE A 278 5.18 23.21 -4.26
C ILE A 278 3.89 23.69 -3.62
N HIS A 279 2.87 22.85 -3.55
CA HIS A 279 1.59 23.27 -2.99
C HIS A 279 1.73 23.56 -1.48
N GLU A 280 1.12 24.64 -1.02
CA GLU A 280 1.21 25.12 0.37
C GLU A 280 0.81 24.05 1.40
N ILE A 281 -0.24 23.26 1.12
CA ILE A 281 -0.69 22.17 2.01
C ILE A 281 0.44 21.16 2.22
N ARG A 282 1.13 20.75 1.16
CA ARG A 282 2.23 19.79 1.23
C ARG A 282 3.40 20.33 2.04
N TYR A 283 3.78 21.58 1.80
CA TYR A 283 4.83 22.23 2.57
C TYR A 283 4.46 22.39 4.05
N ASN A 284 3.23 22.78 4.36
CA ASN A 284 2.75 22.91 5.73
C ASN A 284 2.70 21.56 6.47
N ASP A 285 2.29 20.49 5.78
CA ASP A 285 2.31 19.13 6.33
C ASP A 285 3.74 18.63 6.59
N TYR A 286 4.69 18.96 5.71
CA TYR A 286 6.12 18.72 5.95
C TYR A 286 6.59 19.40 7.25
N VAL A 287 6.33 20.71 7.39
CA VAL A 287 6.72 21.48 8.58
C VAL A 287 6.09 20.91 9.85
N ALA A 288 4.82 20.50 9.80
CA ALA A 288 4.12 19.89 10.93
C ALA A 288 4.77 18.56 11.35
N MET A 289 5.09 17.69 10.39
CA MET A 289 5.76 16.41 10.66
C MET A 289 7.20 16.61 11.16
N TYR A 290 7.93 17.57 10.61
CA TYR A 290 9.29 17.91 11.08
C TYR A 290 9.28 18.34 12.55
N ARG A 291 8.34 19.21 12.94
CA ARG A 291 8.19 19.65 14.33
C ARG A 291 7.83 18.51 15.27
N GLU A 292 6.94 17.62 14.86
CA GLU A 292 6.57 16.43 15.63
C GLU A 292 7.80 15.54 15.89
N LEU A 293 8.63 15.29 14.86
CA LEU A 293 9.87 14.52 15.01
C LEU A 293 10.89 15.21 15.92
N GLN A 294 10.96 16.55 15.86
CA GLN A 294 11.83 17.35 16.73
C GLN A 294 11.43 17.26 18.20
N GLU A 295 10.13 17.26 18.49
CA GLU A 295 9.61 17.17 19.86
C GLU A 295 9.81 15.80 20.48
N LYS A 296 9.64 14.71 19.70
CA LYS A 296 9.83 13.33 20.18
C LYS A 296 11.25 13.03 20.67
N ARG A 297 12.25 13.77 20.21
CA ARG A 297 13.64 13.63 20.66
C ARG A 297 13.96 14.29 21.99
N ARG A 298 13.03 15.05 22.55
CA ARG A 298 13.24 15.73 23.84
C ARG A 298 12.87 14.86 25.04
N TYR A 299 12.41 13.64 24.82
CA TYR A 299 12.06 12.64 25.81
C TYR A 299 12.76 11.30 25.46
#